data_c51c3c8c505be2fb27c0ca2377f9e075
#
_entry.id   c51c3c8c505be2fb27c0ca2377f9e075
#
_cell.length_a   1.000
_cell.length_b   1.000
_cell.length_c   1.000
_cell.angle_alpha   90.00
_cell.angle_beta   90.00
_cell.angle_gamma   90.00
#
_symmetry.space_group_name_H-M   'P 1'
#
loop_
_entity.id
_entity.type
_entity.pdbx_description
1 polymer ?
#
loop_
_entity_poly.entity_id
_entity_poly.type
_entity_poly.pdbx_seq_one_letter_code
_entity_poly.pdbx_strand_id
1 'polypeptide(L)'
;MKDAFDVLMITHSSLCKGYEGALKLILDIDDDDFGTLSFENAESLEDFSEKIKTMIDGVYKDRSLVVLLDLPGGSPANVSLPFINSSRKFIAGINLPFVLELMTMKKNGISWEELNIEEICENASRSMVFYNKLLDGGNV
;
A
#
# COMPACT_ATOMS: atom_id res chain seq x y z
N MET A 1 13.63 13.63 -5.50
CA MET A 1 13.54 14.67 -4.48
C MET A 1 13.81 14.08 -3.13
N LYS A 2 14.56 14.81 -2.34
CA LYS A 2 15.01 14.42 -1.03
C LYS A 2 13.90 14.00 -0.08
N ASP A 3 12.76 14.69 -0.14
CA ASP A 3 11.63 14.48 0.77
C ASP A 3 10.53 13.60 0.16
N ALA A 4 10.74 13.08 -1.03
CA ALA A 4 9.79 12.19 -1.69
C ALA A 4 9.77 10.82 -1.00
N PHE A 5 8.70 10.07 -1.23
CA PHE A 5 8.59 8.70 -0.73
C PHE A 5 8.20 7.76 -1.85
N ASP A 6 8.55 6.50 -1.68
CA ASP A 6 8.15 5.43 -2.57
C ASP A 6 7.02 4.61 -1.95
N VAL A 7 6.32 3.85 -2.77
CA VAL A 7 5.23 2.98 -2.34
C VAL A 7 5.46 1.57 -2.90
N LEU A 8 5.40 0.58 -2.02
CA LEU A 8 5.50 -0.84 -2.36
C LEU A 8 4.30 -1.57 -1.79
N MET A 9 3.58 -2.30 -2.62
CA MET A 9 2.46 -3.13 -2.18
C MET A 9 2.86 -4.60 -2.18
N ILE A 10 2.68 -5.26 -1.05
CA ILE A 10 2.99 -6.67 -0.86
C ILE A 10 1.69 -7.41 -0.54
N THR A 11 1.28 -8.35 -1.37
CA THR A 11 -0.01 -9.01 -1.22
C THR A 11 0.09 -10.51 -1.42
N HIS A 12 -0.97 -11.21 -1.01
CA HIS A 12 -1.19 -12.58 -1.45
C HIS A 12 -1.44 -12.56 -2.95
N SER A 13 -0.76 -13.44 -3.69
CA SER A 13 -0.94 -13.61 -5.12
C SER A 13 -0.86 -12.28 -5.89
N SER A 14 -1.53 -12.20 -7.01
CA SER A 14 -1.48 -11.06 -7.93
C SER A 14 -2.40 -9.88 -7.56
N LEU A 15 -2.91 -9.83 -6.33
CA LEU A 15 -3.78 -8.72 -5.91
C LEU A 15 -3.09 -7.36 -6.12
N CYS A 16 -1.80 -7.27 -5.81
CA CYS A 16 -1.03 -6.03 -6.01
C CYS A 16 -1.00 -5.59 -7.47
N LYS A 17 -0.98 -6.53 -8.41
CA LYS A 17 -1.03 -6.20 -9.84
C LYS A 17 -2.39 -5.64 -10.24
N GLY A 18 -3.46 -6.12 -9.62
CA GLY A 18 -4.80 -5.57 -9.83
C GLY A 18 -4.89 -4.12 -9.34
N TYR A 19 -4.31 -3.85 -8.18
CA TYR A 19 -4.21 -2.48 -7.69
C TYR A 19 -3.44 -1.58 -8.65
N GLU A 20 -2.31 -2.05 -9.14
CA GLU A 20 -1.50 -1.31 -10.11
C GLU A 20 -2.32 -0.96 -11.35
N GLY A 21 -3.06 -1.92 -11.89
CA GLY A 21 -3.93 -1.70 -13.05
C GLY A 21 -5.01 -0.65 -12.79
N ALA A 22 -5.65 -0.73 -11.62
CA ALA A 22 -6.67 0.24 -11.24
C ALA A 22 -6.09 1.65 -11.09
N LEU A 23 -4.92 1.75 -10.46
CA LEU A 23 -4.24 3.04 -10.28
C LEU A 23 -3.86 3.68 -11.62
N LYS A 24 -3.39 2.89 -12.56
CA LYS A 24 -3.05 3.39 -13.90
C LYS A 24 -4.29 3.93 -14.61
N LEU A 25 -5.41 3.26 -14.44
CA LEU A 25 -6.66 3.69 -15.06
C LEU A 25 -7.20 4.98 -14.43
N ILE A 26 -7.16 5.07 -13.10
CA ILE A 26 -7.80 6.17 -12.36
C ILE A 26 -6.90 7.40 -12.25
N LEU A 27 -5.59 7.20 -11.98
CA LEU A 27 -4.65 8.27 -11.67
C LEU A 27 -3.59 8.51 -12.74
N ASP A 28 -3.53 7.67 -13.75
CA ASP A 28 -2.52 7.79 -14.82
C ASP A 28 -1.09 7.82 -14.26
N ILE A 29 -0.76 6.86 -13.43
CA ILE A 29 0.59 6.71 -12.86
C ILE A 29 1.49 5.91 -13.81
N ASP A 30 2.81 6.11 -13.68
CA ASP A 30 3.82 5.35 -14.40
C ASP A 30 4.21 4.07 -13.63
N ASP A 31 4.89 3.15 -14.32
CA ASP A 31 5.35 1.88 -13.73
C ASP A 31 6.26 2.11 -12.52
N ASP A 32 7.05 3.18 -12.53
CA ASP A 32 8.00 3.48 -11.46
C ASP A 32 7.34 4.10 -10.21
N ASP A 33 6.07 4.50 -10.31
CA ASP A 33 5.38 5.16 -9.21
C ASP A 33 4.89 4.19 -8.14
N PHE A 34 4.73 2.92 -8.49
CA PHE A 34 4.08 1.94 -7.62
C PHE A 34 4.76 0.58 -7.75
N GLY A 35 5.40 0.13 -6.67
CA GLY A 35 6.05 -1.17 -6.62
C GLY A 35 5.09 -2.27 -6.17
N THR A 36 5.31 -3.48 -6.66
CA THR A 36 4.50 -4.64 -6.31
C THR A 36 5.37 -5.85 -5.98
N LEU A 37 4.92 -6.66 -5.02
CA LEU A 37 5.55 -7.91 -4.66
C LEU A 37 4.48 -8.90 -4.26
N SER A 38 4.44 -10.05 -4.92
CA SER A 38 3.41 -11.09 -4.72
C SER A 38 3.94 -12.22 -3.86
N PHE A 39 3.15 -12.66 -2.87
CA PHE A 39 3.41 -13.90 -2.16
C PHE A 39 2.68 -15.02 -2.90
N GLU A 40 3.45 -15.89 -3.53
CA GLU A 40 2.89 -16.91 -4.41
C GLU A 40 2.60 -18.22 -3.68
N ASN A 41 1.68 -19.02 -4.26
CA ASN A 41 1.34 -20.34 -3.74
C ASN A 41 2.60 -21.23 -3.74
N ALA A 42 2.75 -22.04 -2.69
CA ALA A 42 3.89 -22.94 -2.51
C ALA A 42 5.24 -22.25 -2.27
N GLU A 43 5.27 -20.94 -2.17
CA GLU A 43 6.47 -20.20 -1.80
C GLU A 43 6.71 -20.33 -0.29
N SER A 44 7.95 -20.60 0.15
CA SER A 44 8.26 -20.67 1.56
C SER A 44 8.32 -19.26 2.16
N LEU A 45 8.06 -19.16 3.47
CA LEU A 45 8.16 -17.88 4.17
C LEU A 45 9.60 -17.36 4.15
N GLU A 46 10.60 -18.25 4.20
CA GLU A 46 12.01 -17.87 4.13
C GLU A 46 12.34 -17.25 2.78
N ASP A 47 11.92 -17.87 1.68
CA ASP A 47 12.14 -17.35 0.34
C ASP A 47 11.44 -16.00 0.15
N PHE A 48 10.24 -15.88 0.68
CA PHE A 48 9.49 -14.63 0.60
C PHE A 48 10.16 -13.52 1.41
N SER A 49 10.67 -13.84 2.60
CA SER A 49 11.43 -12.90 3.41
C SER A 49 12.65 -12.36 2.65
N GLU A 50 13.36 -13.23 1.94
CA GLU A 50 14.50 -12.82 1.12
C GLU A 50 14.07 -11.92 -0.05
N LYS A 51 12.93 -12.19 -0.66
CA LYS A 51 12.38 -11.32 -1.70
C LYS A 51 12.08 -9.93 -1.15
N ILE A 52 11.46 -9.84 0.02
CA ILE A 52 11.17 -8.57 0.68
C ILE A 52 12.47 -7.83 0.97
N LYS A 53 13.44 -8.52 1.53
CA LYS A 53 14.74 -7.93 1.85
C LYS A 53 15.42 -7.38 0.61
N THR A 54 15.42 -8.14 -0.48
CA THR A 54 16.02 -7.71 -1.75
C THR A 54 15.34 -6.44 -2.28
N MET A 55 14.01 -6.35 -2.17
CA MET A 55 13.30 -5.15 -2.59
C MET A 55 13.61 -3.97 -1.69
N ILE A 56 13.45 -4.13 -0.39
CA ILE A 56 13.55 -3.01 0.56
C ILE A 56 15.00 -2.53 0.71
N ASP A 57 15.94 -3.45 0.89
CA ASP A 57 17.35 -3.10 1.11
C ASP A 57 18.13 -2.87 -0.19
N GLY A 58 17.57 -3.28 -1.32
CA GLY A 58 18.15 -3.08 -2.65
C GLY A 58 17.50 -1.95 -3.40
N VAL A 59 16.30 -2.19 -3.95
CA VAL A 59 15.60 -1.23 -4.81
C VAL A 59 15.27 0.05 -4.06
N TYR A 60 14.85 -0.06 -2.79
CA TYR A 60 14.41 1.09 -1.98
C TYR A 60 15.42 1.50 -0.92
N LYS A 61 16.67 1.10 -1.10
CA LYS A 61 17.74 1.46 -0.18
C LYS A 61 17.84 2.97 -0.02
N ASP A 62 17.95 3.42 1.23
CA ASP A 62 18.11 4.83 1.60
C ASP A 62 16.94 5.73 1.14
N ARG A 63 15.77 5.14 0.92
CA ARG A 63 14.58 5.88 0.52
C ARG A 63 13.50 5.75 1.57
N SER A 64 12.70 6.81 1.73
CA SER A 64 11.49 6.74 2.56
C SER A 64 10.47 5.88 1.83
N LEU A 65 9.85 4.94 2.52
CA LEU A 65 9.01 3.91 1.90
C LEU A 65 7.72 3.70 2.67
N VAL A 66 6.60 3.69 1.95
CA VAL A 66 5.32 3.23 2.47
C VAL A 66 5.08 1.83 1.93
N VAL A 67 4.93 0.85 2.80
CA VAL A 67 4.64 -0.53 2.44
C VAL A 67 3.18 -0.83 2.73
N LEU A 68 2.45 -1.26 1.71
CA LEU A 68 1.02 -1.56 1.78
C LEU A 68 0.84 -3.07 1.79
N LEU A 69 0.07 -3.55 2.76
CA LEU A 69 -0.18 -4.97 2.95
C LEU A 69 -1.68 -5.22 2.89
N ASP A 70 -2.07 -6.33 2.26
CA ASP A 70 -3.49 -6.60 2.03
C ASP A 70 -4.24 -7.02 3.29
N LEU A 71 -3.61 -7.83 4.16
CA LEU A 71 -4.33 -8.43 5.27
C LEU A 71 -3.51 -8.41 6.56
N PRO A 72 -4.01 -7.77 7.64
CA PRO A 72 -3.34 -7.84 8.92
C PRO A 72 -3.26 -9.29 9.43
N GLY A 73 -2.10 -9.69 9.93
CA GLY A 73 -1.89 -11.04 10.44
C GLY A 73 -1.68 -12.11 9.38
N GLY A 74 -1.75 -11.75 8.10
CA GLY A 74 -1.42 -12.67 7.02
C GLY A 74 0.08 -12.86 6.88
N SER A 75 0.49 -13.88 6.10
CA SER A 75 1.91 -14.18 5.92
C SER A 75 2.71 -13.00 5.36
N PRO A 76 2.25 -12.29 4.32
CA PRO A 76 2.99 -11.11 3.85
C PRO A 76 3.22 -10.07 4.94
N ALA A 77 2.22 -9.78 5.75
CA ALA A 77 2.34 -8.82 6.84
C ALA A 77 3.32 -9.30 7.90
N ASN A 78 3.14 -10.52 8.39
CA ASN A 78 3.97 -11.06 9.48
C ASN A 78 5.44 -11.14 9.10
N VAL A 79 5.74 -11.57 7.89
CA VAL A 79 7.12 -11.69 7.39
C VAL A 79 7.77 -10.33 7.21
N SER A 80 6.98 -9.29 6.92
CA SER A 80 7.51 -7.95 6.66
C SER A 80 7.73 -7.10 7.91
N LEU A 81 7.11 -7.46 9.04
CA LEU A 81 7.22 -6.66 10.28
C LEU A 81 8.67 -6.36 10.72
N PRO A 82 9.63 -7.30 10.60
CA PRO A 82 11.02 -6.99 10.98
C PRO A 82 11.67 -5.86 10.20
N PHE A 83 11.10 -5.45 9.09
CA PHE A 83 11.66 -4.38 8.25
C PHE A 83 11.15 -2.98 8.62
N ILE A 84 10.25 -2.87 9.60
CA ILE A 84 9.72 -1.58 10.04
C ILE A 84 10.83 -0.77 10.71
N ASN A 85 10.92 0.51 10.34
CA ASN A 85 11.80 1.48 11.01
C ASN A 85 11.27 2.90 10.75
N SER A 86 12.01 3.92 11.17
CA SER A 86 11.57 5.31 11.04
C SER A 86 11.43 5.80 9.59
N SER A 87 12.08 5.13 8.64
CA SER A 87 12.01 5.47 7.22
C SER A 87 11.06 4.57 6.43
N ARG A 88 10.36 3.66 7.10
CA ARG A 88 9.48 2.67 6.48
C ARG A 88 8.19 2.54 7.26
N LYS A 89 7.10 3.02 6.69
CA LYS A 89 5.77 2.93 7.29
C LYS A 89 5.01 1.77 6.67
N PHE A 90 4.46 0.90 7.50
CA PHE A 90 3.75 -0.31 7.05
C PHE A 90 2.29 -0.20 7.45
N ILE A 91 1.38 -0.38 6.49
CA ILE A 91 -0.06 -0.35 6.70
C ILE A 91 -0.66 -1.64 6.16
N ALA A 92 -1.42 -2.34 6.99
CA ALA A 92 -2.11 -3.57 6.61
C ALA A 92 -3.62 -3.37 6.61
N GLY A 93 -4.31 -4.14 5.77
CA GLY A 93 -5.76 -4.03 5.65
C GLY A 93 -6.19 -2.88 4.75
N ILE A 94 -5.36 -2.54 3.78
CA ILE A 94 -5.63 -1.43 2.85
C ILE A 94 -6.87 -1.71 2.00
N ASN A 95 -7.46 -0.64 1.49
CA ASN A 95 -8.52 -0.70 0.49
C ASN A 95 -8.19 0.26 -0.65
N LEU A 96 -8.95 0.20 -1.73
CA LEU A 96 -8.67 1.05 -2.88
C LEU A 96 -8.76 2.56 -2.54
N PRO A 97 -9.76 3.03 -1.78
CA PRO A 97 -9.76 4.43 -1.35
C PRO A 97 -8.50 4.88 -0.62
N PHE A 98 -7.95 4.04 0.25
CA PHE A 98 -6.66 4.33 0.91
C PHE A 98 -5.55 4.54 -0.11
N VAL A 99 -5.41 3.59 -1.02
CA VAL A 99 -4.32 3.60 -1.99
C VAL A 99 -4.46 4.79 -2.95
N LEU A 100 -5.68 5.11 -3.36
CA LEU A 100 -5.93 6.27 -4.22
C LEU A 100 -5.53 7.58 -3.54
N GLU A 101 -5.90 7.76 -2.27
CA GLU A 101 -5.54 8.98 -1.54
C GLU A 101 -4.03 9.09 -1.39
N LEU A 102 -3.37 8.00 -0.99
CA LEU A 102 -1.91 7.98 -0.84
C LEU A 102 -1.20 8.32 -2.15
N MET A 103 -1.62 7.68 -3.24
CA MET A 103 -0.98 7.90 -4.53
C MET A 103 -1.27 9.29 -5.11
N THR A 104 -2.43 9.84 -4.81
CA THR A 104 -2.75 11.23 -5.17
C THR A 104 -1.82 12.20 -4.44
N MET A 105 -1.57 11.98 -3.16
CA MET A 105 -0.64 12.79 -2.38
C MET A 105 0.78 12.68 -2.94
N LYS A 106 1.21 11.47 -3.28
CA LYS A 106 2.52 11.25 -3.90
C LYS A 106 2.64 12.01 -5.22
N LYS A 107 1.64 11.93 -6.06
CA LYS A 107 1.60 12.59 -7.35
C LYS A 107 1.63 14.12 -7.20
N ASN A 108 1.02 14.64 -6.15
CA ASN A 108 0.99 16.07 -5.85
C ASN A 108 2.25 16.56 -5.14
N GLY A 109 3.24 15.70 -4.92
CA GLY A 109 4.51 16.10 -4.34
C GLY A 109 4.51 16.27 -2.83
N ILE A 110 3.54 15.69 -2.11
CA ILE A 110 3.55 15.72 -0.65
C ILE A 110 4.82 15.02 -0.16
N SER A 111 5.53 15.66 0.79
CA SER A 111 6.78 15.14 1.31
C SER A 111 6.53 14.06 2.37
N TRP A 112 7.58 13.30 2.67
CA TRP A 112 7.55 12.30 3.72
C TRP A 112 7.15 12.90 5.07
N GLU A 113 7.67 14.09 5.38
CA GLU A 113 7.39 14.79 6.63
C GLU A 113 5.94 15.27 6.73
N GLU A 114 5.33 15.63 5.61
CA GLU A 114 3.95 16.08 5.55
C GLU A 114 2.94 14.94 5.51
N LEU A 115 3.41 13.73 5.21
CA LEU A 115 2.54 12.58 5.02
C LEU A 115 1.92 12.13 6.34
N ASN A 116 0.59 12.21 6.44
CA ASN A 116 -0.16 11.80 7.62
C ASN A 116 -0.92 10.51 7.34
N ILE A 117 -0.28 9.38 7.61
CA ILE A 117 -0.86 8.05 7.35
C ILE A 117 -2.11 7.82 8.19
N GLU A 118 -2.12 8.27 9.43
CA GLU A 118 -3.29 8.07 10.32
C GLU A 118 -4.54 8.72 9.75
N GLU A 119 -4.41 9.91 9.18
CA GLU A 119 -5.53 10.61 8.56
C GLU A 119 -6.05 9.84 7.33
N ILE A 120 -5.16 9.33 6.49
CA ILE A 120 -5.53 8.53 5.34
C ILE A 120 -6.26 7.26 5.79
N CYS A 121 -5.76 6.60 6.85
CA CYS A 121 -6.42 5.43 7.43
C CYS A 121 -7.84 5.75 7.88
N GLU A 122 -8.03 6.86 8.58
CA GLU A 122 -9.35 7.27 9.04
C GLU A 122 -10.31 7.52 7.88
N ASN A 123 -9.87 8.26 6.88
CA ASN A 123 -10.69 8.55 5.69
C ASN A 123 -11.09 7.27 4.98
N ALA A 124 -10.14 6.38 4.76
CA ALA A 124 -10.38 5.12 4.06
C ALA A 124 -11.30 4.18 4.85
N SER A 125 -11.18 4.18 6.17
CA SER A 125 -12.01 3.31 7.02
C SER A 125 -13.50 3.65 6.94
N ARG A 126 -13.83 4.88 6.54
CA ARG A 126 -15.20 5.36 6.42
C ARG A 126 -15.71 5.37 4.97
N SER A 127 -14.96 4.80 4.05
CA SER A 127 -15.28 4.87 2.62
C SER A 127 -16.29 3.82 2.15
N MET A 128 -16.56 2.82 2.98
CA MET A 128 -17.49 1.75 2.61
C MET A 128 -18.93 2.26 2.71
N VAL A 129 -19.69 2.13 1.62
CA VAL A 129 -21.05 2.66 1.53
C VAL A 129 -22.03 1.53 1.23
N PHE A 130 -23.07 1.40 2.05
CA PHE A 130 -24.17 0.50 1.76
C PHE A 130 -25.23 1.29 0.95
N TYR A 131 -25.16 1.16 -0.37
CA TYR A 131 -25.98 1.97 -1.26
C TYR A 131 -27.50 1.81 -1.02
N ASN A 132 -27.95 0.61 -0.67
CA ASN A 132 -29.37 0.41 -0.41
C ASN A 132 -29.88 1.34 0.68
N LYS A 133 -29.13 1.46 1.76
CA LYS A 133 -29.48 2.35 2.87
C LYS A 133 -29.40 3.81 2.45
N LEU A 134 -28.35 4.17 1.72
CA LEU A 134 -28.14 5.54 1.25
C LEU A 134 -29.28 5.99 0.33
N LEU A 135 -29.70 5.13 -0.61
CA LEU A 135 -30.75 5.43 -1.59
C LEU A 135 -32.14 5.49 -0.96
N ASP A 136 -32.34 4.83 0.16
CA ASP A 136 -33.61 4.91 0.90
C ASP A 136 -33.77 6.22 1.68
N GLY A 137 -32.83 7.13 1.54
CA GLY A 137 -32.86 8.44 2.19
C GLY A 137 -32.84 8.37 3.71
N GLY A 138 -32.34 7.27 4.26
CA GLY A 138 -32.34 7.06 5.70
C GLY A 138 -33.64 6.49 6.26
N ASN A 139 -34.56 6.08 5.39
CA ASN A 139 -35.83 5.48 5.78
C ASN A 139 -35.73 3.98 6.07
N VAL A 140 -34.57 3.48 6.19
CA VAL A 140 -34.29 2.06 6.39
C VAL A 140 -34.18 1.74 7.86
#